data_01eae60f530fd842b5e137771d6a9ac0
#
_entry.id   01eae60f530fd842b5e137771d6a9ac0
#
_cell.length_a   1.000
_cell.length_b   1.000
_cell.length_c   1.000
_cell.angle_alpha   90.00
_cell.angle_beta   90.00
_cell.angle_gamma   90.00
#
_symmetry.space_group_name_H-M   'P 1'
#
loop_
_entity.id
_entity.type
_entity.pdbx_description
1 polymer ?
#
loop_
_entity_poly.entity_id
_entity_poly.type
_entity_poly.pdbx_seq_one_letter_code
_entity_poly.pdbx_strand_id
1 'polypeptide(L)'
;MLNLVDIIRKNQEELKKLKVNNKDLKVLSFSMLSTIEQCMRQYKFNYIDRIETDSDNVYTYLGSLAHLLIEKLYRKEITNKEAVSKWLEKINSMVYFFVDYSKTEQYDKQIELKNKNRKYKNNYNMNMVRYFRNFKPIQYKDFLQEERVYIRLDKVFNLPFFRNYVFNGIVDFIGLNNDGSIDIIDYKTSTMYKGDKQILHSYQLILYAICLENMGFKINRIGWNFLKYARKVRRFKNGNTRLTNVERRTLKYNDEFEDCIVEIDYNVENKKKALKFIFDNVKLMFNIDRVKDKNTNLIPCNYNEFFCKNLCSFYNICNVSR
;
A
#
# COMPACT_ATOMS: atom_id res chain seq x y z
N MET A 1 11.27 -16.06 -26.53
CA MET A 1 11.40 -15.13 -25.37
C MET A 1 10.40 -15.56 -24.31
N LEU A 2 10.83 -15.70 -23.06
CA LEU A 2 9.89 -15.89 -21.94
C LEU A 2 9.00 -14.64 -21.86
N ASN A 3 7.68 -14.86 -21.72
CA ASN A 3 6.73 -13.77 -21.54
C ASN A 3 6.75 -13.27 -20.08
N LEU A 4 6.13 -12.13 -19.79
CA LEU A 4 6.07 -11.50 -18.45
C LEU A 4 5.55 -12.50 -17.39
N VAL A 5 4.52 -13.26 -17.73
CA VAL A 5 3.88 -14.26 -16.85
C VAL A 5 4.85 -15.38 -16.47
N ASP A 6 5.57 -15.93 -17.46
CA ASP A 6 6.47 -17.08 -17.23
C ASP A 6 7.64 -16.70 -16.30
N ILE A 7 8.20 -15.50 -16.48
CA ILE A 7 9.30 -15.01 -15.63
C ILE A 7 8.84 -14.89 -14.17
N ILE A 8 7.66 -14.29 -13.95
CA ILE A 8 7.13 -14.10 -12.60
C ILE A 8 6.73 -15.43 -11.96
N ARG A 9 6.09 -16.34 -12.71
CA ARG A 9 5.77 -17.69 -12.22
C ARG A 9 7.01 -18.47 -11.81
N LYS A 10 8.07 -18.41 -12.62
CA LYS A 10 9.35 -19.03 -12.27
C LYS A 10 9.91 -18.50 -10.95
N ASN A 11 9.87 -17.19 -10.75
CA ASN A 11 10.29 -16.57 -9.49
C ASN A 11 9.45 -17.08 -8.31
N GLN A 12 8.12 -17.16 -8.46
CA GLN A 12 7.22 -17.67 -7.42
C GLN A 12 7.49 -19.16 -7.07
N GLU A 13 7.76 -19.99 -8.08
CA GLU A 13 8.11 -21.40 -7.87
C GLU A 13 9.44 -21.57 -7.13
N GLU A 14 10.44 -20.73 -7.44
CA GLU A 14 11.69 -20.71 -6.71
C GLU A 14 11.50 -20.36 -5.23
N LEU A 15 10.64 -19.39 -4.92
CA LEU A 15 10.29 -19.07 -3.53
C LEU A 15 9.61 -20.24 -2.82
N LYS A 16 8.69 -20.95 -3.49
CA LYS A 16 8.05 -22.14 -2.92
C LYS A 16 9.09 -23.21 -2.57
N LYS A 17 10.02 -23.49 -3.49
CA LYS A 17 11.13 -24.46 -3.27
C LYS A 17 12.03 -24.01 -2.11
N LEU A 18 12.36 -22.73 -2.02
CA LEU A 18 13.15 -22.19 -0.92
C LEU A 18 12.47 -22.39 0.45
N LYS A 19 11.15 -22.16 0.53
CA LYS A 19 10.38 -22.36 1.77
C LYS A 19 10.35 -23.83 2.22
N VAL A 20 10.27 -24.77 1.27
CA VAL A 20 10.28 -26.20 1.58
C VAL A 20 11.66 -26.64 2.07
N ASN A 21 12.73 -26.15 1.43
CA ASN A 21 14.09 -26.58 1.68
C ASN A 21 14.78 -25.88 2.86
N ASN A 22 14.21 -24.76 3.34
CA ASN A 22 14.79 -23.97 4.42
C ASN A 22 13.73 -23.60 5.46
N LYS A 23 13.69 -24.36 6.55
CA LYS A 23 12.75 -24.14 7.67
C LYS A 23 13.02 -22.84 8.43
N ASP A 24 14.24 -22.32 8.38
CA ASP A 24 14.65 -21.09 9.06
C ASP A 24 14.46 -19.85 8.16
N LEU A 25 13.85 -20.01 6.97
CA LEU A 25 13.66 -18.93 6.04
C LEU A 25 12.70 -17.87 6.60
N LYS A 26 13.21 -16.67 6.79
CA LYS A 26 12.44 -15.49 7.21
C LYS A 26 12.00 -14.72 5.97
N VAL A 27 10.68 -14.65 5.77
CA VAL A 27 10.07 -13.92 4.64
C VAL A 27 9.60 -12.56 5.12
N LEU A 28 10.23 -11.52 4.62
CA LEU A 28 9.96 -10.13 4.98
C LEU A 28 9.03 -9.49 3.95
N SER A 29 8.12 -8.64 4.41
CA SER A 29 7.32 -7.78 3.55
C SER A 29 7.52 -6.31 3.93
N PHE A 30 7.19 -5.40 3.03
CA PHE A 30 7.25 -3.97 3.33
C PHE A 30 6.34 -3.62 4.54
N SER A 31 5.13 -4.18 4.62
CA SER A 31 4.23 -3.94 5.75
C SER A 31 4.81 -4.41 7.08
N MET A 32 5.50 -5.56 7.10
CA MET A 32 6.20 -6.04 8.29
C MET A 32 7.30 -5.06 8.71
N LEU A 33 8.15 -4.64 7.77
CA LEU A 33 9.26 -3.71 8.04
C LEU A 33 8.76 -2.33 8.48
N SER A 34 7.73 -1.80 7.82
CA SER A 34 7.15 -0.52 8.20
C SER A 34 6.44 -0.57 9.57
N THR A 35 5.90 -1.72 9.97
CA THR A 35 5.34 -1.91 11.31
C THR A 35 6.43 -1.82 12.39
N ILE A 36 7.63 -2.39 12.14
CA ILE A 36 8.76 -2.26 13.06
C ILE A 36 9.17 -0.79 13.22
N GLU A 37 9.31 -0.09 12.11
CA GLU A 37 9.65 1.33 12.07
C GLU A 37 8.62 2.18 12.82
N GLN A 38 7.34 1.84 12.66
CA GLN A 38 6.26 2.56 13.32
C GLN A 38 6.17 2.24 14.81
N CYS A 39 6.22 0.95 15.19
CA CYS A 39 6.14 0.51 16.58
C CYS A 39 6.62 -0.94 16.74
N MET A 40 7.77 -1.13 17.40
CA MET A 40 8.34 -2.47 17.62
C MET A 40 7.40 -3.38 18.44
N ARG A 41 6.62 -2.82 19.38
CA ARG A 41 5.66 -3.57 20.18
C ARG A 41 4.49 -4.07 19.32
N GLN A 42 4.01 -3.24 18.39
CA GLN A 42 3.00 -3.65 17.41
C GLN A 42 3.52 -4.78 16.50
N TYR A 43 4.79 -4.69 16.08
CA TYR A 43 5.43 -5.78 15.34
C TYR A 43 5.44 -7.09 16.14
N LYS A 44 5.81 -7.04 17.43
CA LYS A 44 5.78 -8.23 18.29
C LYS A 44 4.39 -8.86 18.32
N PHE A 45 3.35 -8.08 18.61
CA PHE A 45 1.99 -8.58 18.68
C PHE A 45 1.51 -9.19 17.35
N ASN A 46 1.78 -8.53 16.22
CA ASN A 46 1.34 -8.99 14.91
C ASN A 46 2.11 -10.22 14.40
N TYR A 47 3.44 -10.21 14.51
CA TYR A 47 4.28 -11.15 13.75
C TYR A 47 4.99 -12.19 14.61
N ILE A 48 5.20 -11.93 15.90
CA ILE A 48 5.80 -12.88 16.84
C ILE A 48 4.70 -13.61 17.61
N ASP A 49 3.88 -12.86 18.34
CA ASP A 49 2.82 -13.41 19.20
C ASP A 49 1.59 -13.84 18.38
N ARG A 50 1.41 -13.29 17.19
CA ARG A 50 0.29 -13.54 16.25
C ARG A 50 -1.06 -13.36 16.90
N ILE A 51 -1.21 -12.28 17.66
CA ILE A 51 -2.45 -11.98 18.36
C ILE A 51 -3.51 -11.60 17.32
N GLU A 52 -4.57 -12.38 17.26
CA GLU A 52 -5.72 -12.06 16.42
C GLU A 52 -6.49 -10.88 17.00
N THR A 53 -6.91 -9.97 16.15
CA THR A 53 -7.72 -8.81 16.53
C THR A 53 -8.89 -8.68 15.56
N ASP A 54 -10.09 -8.42 16.09
CA ASP A 54 -11.32 -8.29 15.30
C ASP A 54 -11.41 -6.99 14.50
N SER A 55 -10.34 -6.22 14.41
CA SER A 55 -10.37 -4.86 13.84
C SER A 55 -9.89 -4.78 12.41
N ASP A 56 -10.71 -5.19 11.46
CA ASP A 56 -10.61 -4.65 10.11
C ASP A 56 -11.04 -3.19 10.11
N ASN A 57 -10.08 -2.32 9.85
CA ASN A 57 -10.42 -0.91 9.71
C ASN A 57 -11.09 -0.67 8.35
N VAL A 58 -12.10 0.20 8.33
CA VAL A 58 -12.90 0.51 7.14
C VAL A 58 -12.06 0.91 5.92
N TYR A 59 -10.90 1.52 6.12
CA TYR A 59 -10.01 1.94 5.03
C TYR A 59 -9.29 0.76 4.40
N THR A 60 -8.88 -0.24 5.20
CA THR A 60 -8.27 -1.48 4.68
C THR A 60 -9.29 -2.24 3.85
N TYR A 61 -10.52 -2.43 4.38
CA TYR A 61 -11.59 -3.11 3.66
C TYR A 61 -11.94 -2.43 2.33
N LEU A 62 -12.16 -1.10 2.34
CA LEU A 62 -12.47 -0.35 1.13
C LEU A 62 -11.28 -0.25 0.17
N GLY A 63 -10.06 -0.26 0.68
CA GLY A 63 -8.85 -0.37 -0.12
C GLY A 63 -8.84 -1.67 -0.92
N SER A 64 -9.00 -2.82 -0.24
CA SER A 64 -9.06 -4.15 -0.88
C SER A 64 -10.21 -4.26 -1.89
N LEU A 65 -11.38 -3.69 -1.58
CA LEU A 65 -12.49 -3.63 -2.53
C LEU A 65 -12.13 -2.81 -3.78
N ALA A 66 -11.44 -1.69 -3.61
CA ALA A 66 -11.04 -0.85 -4.75
C ALA A 66 -10.06 -1.61 -5.67
N HIS A 67 -9.06 -2.30 -5.11
CA HIS A 67 -8.12 -3.12 -5.88
C HIS A 67 -8.85 -4.22 -6.65
N LEU A 68 -9.74 -4.96 -6.00
CA LEU A 68 -10.56 -6.00 -6.65
C LEU A 68 -11.40 -5.45 -7.80
N LEU A 69 -12.03 -4.28 -7.64
CA LEU A 69 -12.84 -3.67 -8.70
C LEU A 69 -11.97 -3.19 -9.87
N ILE A 70 -10.78 -2.65 -9.60
CA ILE A 70 -9.82 -2.25 -10.64
C ILE A 70 -9.34 -3.48 -11.41
N GLU A 71 -9.00 -4.56 -10.72
CA GLU A 71 -8.59 -5.82 -11.35
C GLU A 71 -9.67 -6.32 -12.33
N LYS A 72 -10.93 -6.36 -11.88
CA LYS A 72 -12.06 -6.78 -12.72
C LYS A 72 -12.33 -5.86 -13.91
N LEU A 73 -12.12 -4.56 -13.73
CA LEU A 73 -12.25 -3.58 -14.82
C LEU A 73 -11.18 -3.77 -15.90
N TYR A 74 -9.90 -4.00 -15.52
CA TYR A 74 -8.83 -4.29 -16.47
C TYR A 74 -9.08 -5.60 -17.22
N ARG A 75 -9.57 -6.64 -16.54
CA ARG A 75 -9.93 -7.92 -17.15
C ARG A 75 -11.22 -7.89 -17.95
N LYS A 76 -11.92 -6.75 -17.97
CA LYS A 76 -13.23 -6.55 -18.62
C LYS A 76 -14.33 -7.51 -18.09
N GLU A 77 -14.17 -7.99 -16.86
CA GLU A 77 -15.17 -8.84 -16.17
C GLU A 77 -16.39 -8.04 -15.70
N ILE A 78 -16.20 -6.75 -15.47
CA ILE A 78 -17.28 -5.81 -15.09
C ILE A 78 -17.14 -4.51 -15.87
N THR A 79 -18.26 -3.81 -16.02
CA THR A 79 -18.33 -2.46 -16.58
C THR A 79 -18.10 -1.40 -15.50
N ASN A 80 -17.78 -0.17 -15.91
CA ASN A 80 -17.68 0.98 -15.00
C ASN A 80 -18.96 1.18 -14.16
N LYS A 81 -20.14 0.94 -14.75
CA LYS A 81 -21.43 1.04 -14.07
C LYS A 81 -21.58 0.01 -12.97
N GLU A 82 -21.18 -1.24 -13.23
CA GLU A 82 -21.20 -2.32 -12.25
C GLU A 82 -20.19 -2.11 -11.13
N ALA A 83 -18.99 -1.59 -11.45
CA ALA A 83 -18.01 -1.22 -10.43
C ALA A 83 -18.56 -0.14 -9.48
N VAL A 84 -19.23 0.88 -10.01
CA VAL A 84 -19.92 1.91 -9.21
C VAL A 84 -21.01 1.29 -8.34
N SER A 85 -21.85 0.40 -8.90
CA SER A 85 -22.93 -0.25 -8.15
C SER A 85 -22.39 -1.09 -6.98
N LYS A 86 -21.38 -1.93 -7.24
CA LYS A 86 -20.73 -2.76 -6.21
C LYS A 86 -20.06 -1.91 -5.12
N TRP A 87 -19.42 -0.82 -5.51
CA TRP A 87 -18.84 0.14 -4.56
C TRP A 87 -19.91 0.78 -3.67
N LEU A 88 -21.01 1.27 -4.26
CA LEU A 88 -22.10 1.91 -3.53
C LEU A 88 -22.80 0.95 -2.57
N GLU A 89 -23.03 -0.29 -2.99
CA GLU A 89 -23.60 -1.33 -2.13
C GLU A 89 -22.78 -1.48 -0.83
N LYS A 90 -21.45 -1.61 -0.95
CA LYS A 90 -20.59 -1.84 0.20
C LYS A 90 -20.42 -0.61 1.09
N ILE A 91 -20.19 0.57 0.53
CA ILE A 91 -20.01 1.77 1.35
C ILE A 91 -21.32 2.17 2.05
N ASN A 92 -22.47 1.93 1.45
CA ASN A 92 -23.77 2.25 2.05
C ASN A 92 -24.15 1.32 3.19
N SER A 93 -23.69 0.07 3.20
CA SER A 93 -23.91 -0.87 4.30
C SER A 93 -23.09 -0.53 5.57
N MET A 94 -22.10 0.39 5.48
CA MET A 94 -21.28 0.78 6.62
C MET A 94 -22.00 1.79 7.50
N VAL A 95 -22.22 1.46 8.76
CA VAL A 95 -22.81 2.34 9.78
C VAL A 95 -21.79 3.37 10.25
N TYR A 96 -20.60 2.92 10.63
CA TYR A 96 -19.50 3.77 11.07
C TYR A 96 -18.43 3.83 9.97
N PHE A 97 -17.94 5.03 9.68
CA PHE A 97 -16.95 5.20 8.63
C PHE A 97 -15.58 5.66 9.16
N PHE A 98 -15.59 6.61 10.10
CA PHE A 98 -14.38 7.23 10.63
C PHE A 98 -14.15 6.88 12.10
N VAL A 99 -15.17 6.98 12.91
CA VAL A 99 -15.16 6.72 14.36
C VAL A 99 -16.48 6.07 14.75
N ASP A 100 -16.41 5.09 15.63
CA ASP A 100 -17.60 4.55 16.31
C ASP A 100 -18.06 5.55 17.38
N TYR A 101 -19.01 6.40 17.02
CA TYR A 101 -19.54 7.42 17.89
C TYR A 101 -20.58 6.88 18.90
N SER A 102 -21.04 5.62 18.78
CA SER A 102 -21.99 5.01 19.72
C SER A 102 -21.42 4.86 21.13
N LYS A 103 -20.08 4.76 21.23
CA LYS A 103 -19.35 4.62 22.51
C LYS A 103 -19.06 5.96 23.20
N THR A 104 -19.57 7.06 22.67
CA THR A 104 -19.32 8.42 23.21
C THR A 104 -20.47 8.78 24.15
N GLU A 105 -20.18 9.00 25.43
CA GLU A 105 -21.20 9.30 26.46
C GLU A 105 -21.79 10.71 26.34
N GLN A 106 -21.01 11.68 25.84
CA GLN A 106 -21.45 13.06 25.69
C GLN A 106 -22.29 13.23 24.40
N TYR A 107 -23.55 13.61 24.55
CA TYR A 107 -24.51 13.72 23.46
C TYR A 107 -24.08 14.70 22.35
N ASP A 108 -23.62 15.91 22.70
CA ASP A 108 -23.17 16.90 21.72
C ASP A 108 -21.96 16.41 20.92
N LYS A 109 -21.00 15.76 21.59
CA LYS A 109 -19.84 15.16 20.97
C LYS A 109 -20.22 13.99 20.06
N GLN A 110 -21.25 13.23 20.44
CA GLN A 110 -21.80 12.14 19.61
C GLN A 110 -22.39 12.70 18.31
N ILE A 111 -23.15 13.80 18.38
CA ILE A 111 -23.72 14.48 17.19
C ILE A 111 -22.58 15.01 16.30
N GLU A 112 -21.57 15.66 16.86
CA GLU A 112 -20.40 16.15 16.11
C GLU A 112 -19.72 15.03 15.37
N LEU A 113 -19.40 13.94 16.05
CA LEU A 113 -18.74 12.77 15.44
C LEU A 113 -19.59 12.10 14.36
N LYS A 114 -20.92 12.02 14.55
CA LYS A 114 -21.88 11.52 13.55
C LYS A 114 -21.85 12.39 12.28
N ASN A 115 -21.87 13.69 12.43
CA ASN A 115 -21.80 14.62 11.30
C ASN A 115 -20.45 14.54 10.58
N LYS A 116 -19.36 14.41 11.32
CA LYS A 116 -18.01 14.22 10.81
C LYS A 116 -17.91 12.90 10.02
N ASN A 117 -18.41 11.79 10.56
CA ASN A 117 -18.49 10.50 9.86
C ASN A 117 -19.22 10.62 8.54
N ARG A 118 -20.41 11.24 8.53
CA ARG A 118 -21.22 11.45 7.32
C ARG A 118 -20.45 12.25 6.27
N LYS A 119 -19.79 13.34 6.66
CA LYS A 119 -18.99 14.19 5.76
C LYS A 119 -17.82 13.41 5.13
N TYR A 120 -17.06 12.68 5.94
CA TYR A 120 -15.93 11.89 5.46
C TYR A 120 -16.37 10.76 4.54
N LYS A 121 -17.40 10.01 4.93
CA LYS A 121 -18.00 8.95 4.10
C LYS A 121 -18.45 9.49 2.74
N ASN A 122 -19.19 10.60 2.73
CA ASN A 122 -19.68 11.21 1.49
C ASN A 122 -18.54 11.67 0.58
N ASN A 123 -17.53 12.37 1.14
CA ASN A 123 -16.38 12.83 0.35
C ASN A 123 -15.59 11.68 -0.25
N TYR A 124 -15.34 10.63 0.55
CA TYR A 124 -14.64 9.44 0.08
C TYR A 124 -15.43 8.75 -1.02
N ASN A 125 -16.74 8.54 -0.79
CA ASN A 125 -17.64 7.92 -1.76
C ASN A 125 -17.67 8.68 -3.09
N MET A 126 -17.85 10.01 -3.04
CA MET A 126 -17.89 10.85 -4.25
C MET A 126 -16.59 10.74 -5.07
N ASN A 127 -15.43 10.72 -4.42
CA ASN A 127 -14.14 10.57 -5.10
C ASN A 127 -14.05 9.22 -5.81
N MET A 128 -14.41 8.12 -5.12
CA MET A 128 -14.30 6.77 -5.67
C MET A 128 -15.35 6.47 -6.75
N VAL A 129 -16.58 6.93 -6.57
CA VAL A 129 -17.62 6.82 -7.61
C VAL A 129 -17.18 7.53 -8.89
N ARG A 130 -16.57 8.72 -8.78
CA ARG A 130 -16.05 9.43 -9.95
C ARG A 130 -14.86 8.72 -10.56
N TYR A 131 -14.00 8.09 -9.76
CA TYR A 131 -12.92 7.28 -10.29
C TYR A 131 -13.47 6.12 -11.13
N PHE A 132 -14.33 5.27 -10.56
CA PHE A 132 -14.87 4.11 -11.29
C PHE A 132 -15.72 4.48 -12.50
N ARG A 133 -16.51 5.57 -12.39
CA ARG A 133 -17.31 6.05 -13.53
C ARG A 133 -16.47 6.45 -14.74
N ASN A 134 -15.30 7.03 -14.48
CA ASN A 134 -14.40 7.55 -15.52
C ASN A 134 -13.18 6.66 -15.72
N PHE A 135 -13.18 5.44 -15.17
CA PHE A 135 -12.06 4.53 -15.31
C PHE A 135 -11.78 4.24 -16.79
N LYS A 136 -10.50 4.38 -17.14
CA LYS A 136 -9.95 3.97 -18.44
C LYS A 136 -8.68 3.18 -18.17
N PRO A 137 -8.56 1.95 -18.70
CA PRO A 137 -7.33 1.18 -18.55
C PRO A 137 -6.17 1.89 -19.25
N ILE A 138 -5.03 1.95 -18.58
CA ILE A 138 -3.78 2.39 -19.23
C ILE A 138 -3.43 1.32 -20.27
N GLN A 139 -3.04 1.74 -21.46
CA GLN A 139 -2.72 0.83 -22.55
C GLN A 139 -1.27 0.36 -22.42
N TYR A 140 -1.10 -0.94 -22.28
CA TYR A 140 0.18 -1.64 -22.28
C TYR A 140 0.15 -2.76 -23.31
N LYS A 141 1.32 -3.24 -23.71
CA LYS A 141 1.45 -4.43 -24.57
C LYS A 141 0.88 -5.66 -23.86
N ASP A 142 1.16 -5.77 -22.56
CA ASP A 142 0.68 -6.82 -21.65
C ASP A 142 0.69 -6.28 -20.23
N PHE A 143 -0.04 -6.89 -19.31
CA PHE A 143 -0.05 -6.47 -17.90
C PHE A 143 -0.35 -7.63 -16.96
N LEU A 144 0.10 -7.48 -15.71
CA LEU A 144 -0.22 -8.37 -14.61
C LEU A 144 -0.71 -7.56 -13.40
N GLN A 145 -1.53 -8.19 -12.57
CA GLN A 145 -2.10 -7.57 -11.37
C GLN A 145 -1.98 -8.51 -10.17
N GLU A 146 -1.80 -7.92 -8.98
CA GLU A 146 -1.70 -8.63 -7.69
C GLU A 146 -0.63 -9.74 -7.71
N GLU A 147 0.50 -9.47 -8.36
CA GLU A 147 1.55 -10.46 -8.57
C GLU A 147 2.59 -10.44 -7.44
N ARG A 148 2.87 -11.65 -6.95
CA ARG A 148 3.89 -11.84 -5.92
C ARG A 148 5.28 -11.89 -6.53
N VAL A 149 6.16 -11.05 -6.02
CA VAL A 149 7.58 -10.99 -6.39
C VAL A 149 8.46 -11.19 -5.17
N TYR A 150 9.66 -11.74 -5.35
CA TYR A 150 10.60 -11.87 -4.25
C TYR A 150 12.05 -11.71 -4.69
N ILE A 151 12.92 -11.44 -3.70
CA ILE A 151 14.37 -11.43 -3.88
C ILE A 151 15.07 -11.96 -2.64
N ARG A 152 16.10 -12.76 -2.82
CA ARG A 152 16.98 -13.23 -1.73
C ARG A 152 17.91 -12.11 -1.28
N LEU A 153 17.92 -11.84 0.02
CA LEU A 153 18.67 -10.70 0.55
C LEU A 153 20.19 -10.98 0.63
N ASP A 154 20.61 -12.23 0.73
CA ASP A 154 22.03 -12.60 0.66
C ASP A 154 22.65 -12.24 -0.71
N LYS A 155 21.87 -12.33 -1.79
CA LYS A 155 22.32 -11.93 -3.14
C LYS A 155 22.36 -10.42 -3.32
N VAL A 156 21.48 -9.69 -2.62
CA VAL A 156 21.41 -8.21 -2.69
C VAL A 156 22.53 -7.57 -1.88
N PHE A 157 22.73 -8.05 -0.65
CA PHE A 157 23.71 -7.48 0.28
C PHE A 157 25.09 -8.13 0.18
N ASN A 158 25.20 -9.28 -0.46
CA ASN A 158 26.41 -10.11 -0.50
C ASN A 158 26.98 -10.39 0.91
N LEU A 159 26.09 -10.65 1.87
CA LEU A 159 26.44 -10.91 3.27
C LEU A 159 25.83 -12.24 3.73
N PRO A 160 26.64 -13.17 4.31
CA PRO A 160 26.16 -14.45 4.83
C PRO A 160 25.03 -14.32 5.86
N PHE A 161 25.02 -13.23 6.63
CA PHE A 161 23.95 -12.90 7.60
C PHE A 161 22.56 -12.95 7.00
N PHE A 162 22.40 -12.57 5.73
CA PHE A 162 21.11 -12.54 5.04
C PHE A 162 20.73 -13.85 4.34
N ARG A 163 21.48 -14.93 4.49
CA ARG A 163 21.25 -16.21 3.78
C ARG A 163 19.83 -16.75 3.99
N ASN A 164 19.26 -16.55 5.17
CA ASN A 164 17.92 -17.03 5.52
C ASN A 164 16.84 -15.93 5.40
N TYR A 165 17.12 -14.85 4.70
CA TYR A 165 16.18 -13.75 4.54
C TYR A 165 15.79 -13.57 3.08
N VAL A 166 14.48 -13.43 2.86
CA VAL A 166 13.88 -13.11 1.56
C VAL A 166 12.96 -11.92 1.76
N PHE A 167 13.10 -10.91 0.91
CA PHE A 167 12.06 -9.89 0.79
C PHE A 167 11.04 -10.36 -0.25
N ASN A 168 9.76 -10.22 0.08
CA ASN A 168 8.66 -10.50 -0.83
C ASN A 168 7.60 -9.40 -0.79
N GLY A 169 6.89 -9.20 -1.90
CA GLY A 169 5.78 -8.28 -1.98
C GLY A 169 4.74 -8.73 -2.98
N ILE A 170 3.57 -8.11 -2.90
CA ILE A 170 2.52 -8.22 -3.92
C ILE A 170 2.49 -6.88 -4.64
N VAL A 171 2.66 -6.91 -5.96
CA VAL A 171 2.66 -5.73 -6.82
C VAL A 171 1.25 -5.58 -7.40
N ASP A 172 0.60 -4.45 -7.11
CA ASP A 172 -0.78 -4.23 -7.54
C ASP A 172 -0.93 -4.27 -9.06
N PHE A 173 0.03 -3.66 -9.78
CA PHE A 173 0.00 -3.60 -11.23
C PHE A 173 1.40 -3.51 -11.85
N ILE A 174 1.65 -4.38 -12.84
CA ILE A 174 2.87 -4.40 -13.67
C ILE A 174 2.42 -4.26 -15.12
N GLY A 175 2.79 -3.16 -15.77
CA GLY A 175 2.51 -2.93 -17.19
C GLY A 175 3.76 -3.15 -18.04
N LEU A 176 3.67 -3.98 -19.08
CA LEU A 176 4.73 -4.20 -20.06
C LEU A 176 4.60 -3.21 -21.22
N ASN A 177 5.59 -2.37 -21.42
CA ASN A 177 5.65 -1.43 -22.52
C ASN A 177 6.06 -2.09 -23.85
N ASN A 178 5.85 -1.41 -24.98
CA ASN A 178 6.20 -1.93 -26.29
C ASN A 178 7.72 -2.12 -26.48
N ASP A 179 8.54 -1.35 -25.77
CA ASP A 179 10.00 -1.45 -25.78
C ASP A 179 10.55 -2.56 -24.86
N GLY A 180 9.69 -3.30 -24.20
CA GLY A 180 10.04 -4.37 -23.25
C GLY A 180 10.37 -3.89 -21.85
N SER A 181 10.33 -2.60 -21.57
CA SER A 181 10.43 -2.05 -20.22
C SER A 181 9.11 -2.21 -19.46
N ILE A 182 9.14 -2.09 -18.13
CA ILE A 182 7.94 -2.23 -17.30
C ILE A 182 7.66 -0.98 -16.46
N ASP A 183 6.37 -0.73 -16.26
CA ASP A 183 5.84 0.22 -15.30
C ASP A 183 5.29 -0.52 -14.07
N ILE A 184 5.52 0.03 -12.89
CA ILE A 184 4.98 -0.49 -11.62
C ILE A 184 4.06 0.57 -11.05
N ILE A 185 2.79 0.25 -10.90
CA ILE A 185 1.77 1.14 -10.35
C ILE A 185 1.13 0.50 -9.13
N ASP A 186 1.11 1.23 -8.05
CA ASP A 186 0.46 0.83 -6.81
C ASP A 186 -0.75 1.75 -6.55
N TYR A 187 -1.92 1.16 -6.34
CA TYR A 187 -3.18 1.88 -6.20
C TYR A 187 -3.42 2.32 -4.75
N LYS A 188 -3.68 3.59 -4.53
CA LYS A 188 -3.88 4.16 -3.19
C LYS A 188 -5.24 4.85 -3.06
N THR A 189 -6.05 4.37 -2.13
CA THR A 189 -7.30 5.03 -1.72
C THR A 189 -7.08 6.04 -0.58
N SER A 190 -5.84 6.20 -0.09
CA SER A 190 -5.45 7.16 0.94
C SER A 190 -5.38 8.59 0.41
N THR A 191 -5.05 9.55 1.28
CA THR A 191 -4.56 10.87 0.87
C THR A 191 -3.14 10.77 0.31
N MET A 192 -2.77 11.69 -0.58
CA MET A 192 -1.40 11.74 -1.11
C MET A 192 -0.38 11.85 0.02
N TYR A 193 0.70 11.09 -0.11
CA TYR A 193 1.80 11.10 0.84
C TYR A 193 2.62 12.38 0.73
N LYS A 194 3.14 12.86 1.86
CA LYS A 194 3.99 14.06 1.96
C LYS A 194 5.08 13.85 2.99
N GLY A 195 6.22 14.54 2.82
CA GLY A 195 7.35 14.51 3.76
C GLY A 195 7.86 13.09 4.03
N ASP A 196 8.19 12.79 5.28
CA ASP A 196 8.77 11.49 5.69
C ASP A 196 7.88 10.31 5.33
N LYS A 197 6.56 10.48 5.37
CA LYS A 197 5.62 9.44 4.95
C LYS A 197 5.77 9.10 3.47
N GLN A 198 6.01 10.09 2.61
CA GLN A 198 6.26 9.86 1.19
C GLN A 198 7.56 9.09 0.98
N ILE A 199 8.62 9.44 1.71
CA ILE A 199 9.92 8.76 1.65
C ILE A 199 9.76 7.30 2.08
N LEU A 200 9.17 7.07 3.24
CA LEU A 200 8.97 5.71 3.76
C LEU A 200 8.16 4.82 2.79
N HIS A 201 7.02 5.31 2.31
CA HIS A 201 6.19 4.53 1.40
C HIS A 201 6.81 4.36 0.00
N SER A 202 7.73 5.25 -0.43
CA SER A 202 8.46 5.07 -1.69
C SER A 202 9.34 3.81 -1.68
N TYR A 203 9.83 3.41 -0.52
CA TYR A 203 10.64 2.19 -0.38
C TYR A 203 9.87 0.94 -0.79
N GLN A 204 8.54 0.89 -0.59
CA GLN A 204 7.71 -0.23 -1.07
C GLN A 204 7.89 -0.45 -2.57
N LEU A 205 7.67 0.59 -3.37
CA LEU A 205 7.76 0.50 -4.83
C LEU A 205 9.18 0.29 -5.34
N ILE A 206 10.15 0.94 -4.69
CA ILE A 206 11.57 0.76 -5.02
C ILE A 206 12.00 -0.69 -4.77
N LEU A 207 11.55 -1.31 -3.68
CA LEU A 207 11.86 -2.71 -3.39
C LEU A 207 11.18 -3.68 -4.36
N TYR A 208 9.94 -3.38 -4.79
CA TYR A 208 9.28 -4.15 -5.85
C TYR A 208 10.05 -4.04 -7.17
N ALA A 209 10.49 -2.83 -7.51
CA ALA A 209 11.30 -2.60 -8.70
C ALA A 209 12.65 -3.34 -8.64
N ILE A 210 13.32 -3.38 -7.48
CA ILE A 210 14.54 -4.17 -7.28
C ILE A 210 14.27 -5.66 -7.50
N CYS A 211 13.14 -6.20 -7.01
CA CYS A 211 12.77 -7.59 -7.27
C CYS A 211 12.63 -7.87 -8.78
N LEU A 212 11.90 -7.00 -9.48
CA LEU A 212 11.66 -7.16 -10.92
C LEU A 212 12.92 -6.92 -11.77
N GLU A 213 13.76 -5.95 -11.39
CA GLU A 213 15.07 -5.74 -12.01
C GLU A 213 15.98 -6.96 -11.86
N ASN A 214 15.96 -7.62 -10.69
CA ASN A 214 16.71 -8.87 -10.47
C ASN A 214 16.20 -10.05 -11.30
N MET A 215 14.95 -10.01 -11.78
CA MET A 215 14.40 -10.97 -12.73
C MET A 215 14.75 -10.64 -14.19
N GLY A 216 15.47 -9.54 -14.44
CA GLY A 216 15.91 -9.11 -15.76
C GLY A 216 15.03 -8.06 -16.45
N PHE A 217 14.04 -7.50 -15.76
CA PHE A 217 13.22 -6.44 -16.34
C PHE A 217 13.92 -5.08 -16.28
N LYS A 218 13.79 -4.29 -17.33
CA LYS A 218 14.15 -2.88 -17.34
C LYS A 218 12.99 -2.07 -16.76
N ILE A 219 13.24 -1.34 -15.68
CA ILE A 219 12.23 -0.48 -15.04
C ILE A 219 12.17 0.84 -15.82
N ASN A 220 10.98 1.19 -16.32
CA ASN A 220 10.73 2.49 -16.96
C ASN A 220 10.18 3.49 -15.94
N ARG A 221 9.11 3.11 -15.21
CA ARG A 221 8.42 3.99 -14.27
C ARG A 221 7.92 3.23 -13.05
N ILE A 222 7.99 3.86 -11.88
CA ILE A 222 7.32 3.40 -10.67
C ILE A 222 6.51 4.55 -10.06
N GLY A 223 5.32 4.27 -9.53
CA GLY A 223 4.50 5.34 -8.97
C GLY A 223 3.23 4.88 -8.27
N TRP A 224 2.63 5.80 -7.54
CA TRP A 224 1.31 5.62 -6.92
C TRP A 224 0.23 6.23 -7.79
N ASN A 225 -0.84 5.50 -8.05
CA ASN A 225 -2.08 6.06 -8.56
C ASN A 225 -3.03 6.36 -7.38
N PHE A 226 -3.16 7.63 -7.03
CA PHE A 226 -4.03 8.07 -5.96
C PHE A 226 -5.47 8.22 -6.43
N LEU A 227 -6.29 7.19 -6.24
CA LEU A 227 -7.62 7.03 -6.82
C LEU A 227 -8.61 8.15 -6.49
N LYS A 228 -8.47 8.78 -5.31
CA LYS A 228 -9.31 9.92 -4.90
C LYS A 228 -8.97 11.23 -5.63
N TYR A 229 -7.85 11.26 -6.33
CA TYR A 229 -7.34 12.47 -6.97
C TYR A 229 -7.30 12.32 -8.48
N ALA A 230 -7.27 13.45 -9.16
CA ALA A 230 -7.01 13.57 -10.59
C ALA A 230 -6.05 14.74 -10.84
N ARG A 231 -5.31 14.67 -11.92
CA ARG A 231 -4.52 15.79 -12.45
C ARG A 231 -5.40 16.56 -13.41
N LYS A 232 -5.95 17.68 -12.95
CA LYS A 232 -6.78 18.57 -13.77
C LYS A 232 -5.91 19.42 -14.67
N VAL A 233 -6.23 19.45 -15.97
CA VAL A 233 -5.57 20.32 -16.96
C VAL A 233 -6.09 21.75 -16.79
N ARG A 234 -5.21 22.69 -16.52
CA ARG A 234 -5.51 24.12 -16.54
C ARG A 234 -4.86 24.75 -17.76
N ARG A 235 -5.68 25.35 -18.63
CA ARG A 235 -5.23 26.10 -19.80
C ARG A 235 -5.16 27.59 -19.47
N PHE A 236 -4.05 28.21 -19.76
CA PHE A 236 -3.84 29.65 -19.60
C PHE A 236 -4.06 30.38 -20.92
N LYS A 237 -4.33 31.68 -20.85
CA LYS A 237 -4.59 32.54 -22.03
C LYS A 237 -3.39 32.58 -23.01
N ASN A 238 -2.18 32.37 -22.54
CA ASN A 238 -0.95 32.29 -23.34
C ASN A 238 -0.71 30.92 -24.03
N GLY A 239 -1.71 30.02 -24.00
CA GLY A 239 -1.63 28.68 -24.57
C GLY A 239 -0.93 27.62 -23.69
N ASN A 240 -0.27 28.02 -22.60
CA ASN A 240 0.38 27.09 -21.68
C ASN A 240 -0.66 26.24 -20.94
N THR A 241 -0.28 25.02 -20.58
CA THR A 241 -1.06 24.12 -19.76
C THR A 241 -0.32 23.79 -18.46
N ARG A 242 -1.06 23.59 -17.40
CA ARG A 242 -0.53 23.12 -16.11
C ARG A 242 -1.41 22.01 -15.56
N LEU A 243 -0.81 20.94 -15.08
CA LEU A 243 -1.51 19.91 -14.31
C LEU A 243 -1.56 20.29 -12.83
N THR A 244 -2.74 20.14 -12.24
CA THR A 244 -2.95 20.42 -10.81
C THR A 244 -3.69 19.24 -10.18
N ASN A 245 -3.14 18.69 -9.11
CA ASN A 245 -3.79 17.62 -8.36
C ASN A 245 -5.02 18.18 -7.61
N VAL A 246 -6.17 17.60 -7.87
CA VAL A 246 -7.45 17.97 -7.24
C VAL A 246 -8.19 16.71 -6.79
N GLU A 247 -9.00 16.81 -5.74
CA GLU A 247 -9.90 15.71 -5.41
C GLU A 247 -10.93 15.52 -6.53
N ARG A 248 -11.19 14.27 -6.96
CA ARG A 248 -12.12 13.97 -8.07
C ARG A 248 -13.52 14.52 -7.83
N ARG A 249 -13.99 14.59 -6.56
CA ARG A 249 -15.28 15.15 -6.21
C ARG A 249 -15.43 16.64 -6.57
N THR A 250 -14.34 17.36 -6.79
CA THR A 250 -14.34 18.78 -7.15
C THR A 250 -14.30 19.05 -8.66
N LEU A 251 -14.10 18.00 -9.49
CA LEU A 251 -14.11 18.12 -10.93
C LEU A 251 -15.49 18.58 -11.42
N LYS A 252 -15.52 19.44 -12.44
CA LYS A 252 -16.72 19.86 -13.16
C LYS A 252 -16.93 18.98 -14.38
N TYR A 253 -18.12 19.04 -14.99
CA TYR A 253 -18.49 18.22 -16.16
C TYR A 253 -17.53 18.38 -17.35
N ASN A 254 -17.07 19.60 -17.61
CA ASN A 254 -16.20 19.92 -18.75
C ASN A 254 -14.71 19.97 -18.40
N ASP A 255 -14.30 19.51 -17.21
CA ASP A 255 -12.89 19.50 -16.83
C ASP A 255 -12.17 18.39 -17.58
N GLU A 256 -11.05 18.74 -18.22
CA GLU A 256 -10.08 17.77 -18.71
C GLU A 256 -9.19 17.33 -17.54
N PHE A 257 -8.97 16.02 -17.43
CA PHE A 257 -8.14 15.45 -16.37
C PHE A 257 -7.58 14.10 -16.78
N GLU A 258 -6.54 13.71 -16.10
CA GLU A 258 -5.93 12.38 -16.14
C GLU A 258 -5.83 11.77 -14.73
N ASP A 259 -5.43 10.50 -14.65
CA ASP A 259 -5.19 9.84 -13.36
C ASP A 259 -4.04 10.50 -12.60
N CYS A 260 -4.15 10.53 -11.27
CA CYS A 260 -3.14 11.12 -10.40
C CYS A 260 -2.04 10.11 -10.09
N ILE A 261 -1.18 9.86 -11.07
CA ILE A 261 0.02 9.05 -10.87
C ILE A 261 1.14 9.96 -10.37
N VAL A 262 1.61 9.69 -9.16
CA VAL A 262 2.77 10.34 -8.56
C VAL A 262 3.97 9.43 -8.73
N GLU A 263 4.87 9.81 -9.61
CA GLU A 263 6.06 9.04 -9.91
C GLU A 263 7.11 9.17 -8.81
N ILE A 264 7.93 8.13 -8.67
CA ILE A 264 9.03 8.03 -7.74
C ILE A 264 10.30 7.82 -8.52
N ASP A 265 11.34 8.57 -8.18
CA ASP A 265 12.64 8.43 -8.81
C ASP A 265 13.27 7.07 -8.49
N TYR A 266 13.42 6.23 -9.51
CA TYR A 266 14.11 4.95 -9.42
C TYR A 266 15.57 5.11 -9.82
N ASN A 267 16.41 5.54 -8.89
CA ASN A 267 17.83 5.81 -9.09
C ASN A 267 18.69 5.10 -8.04
N VAL A 268 20.02 5.15 -8.24
CA VAL A 268 20.99 4.45 -7.36
C VAL A 268 20.88 4.91 -5.92
N GLU A 269 20.68 6.19 -5.67
CA GLU A 269 20.58 6.76 -4.33
C GLU A 269 19.33 6.24 -3.58
N ASN A 270 18.18 6.26 -4.24
CA ASN A 270 16.93 5.79 -3.66
C ASN A 270 16.92 4.27 -3.45
N LYS A 271 17.56 3.50 -4.36
CA LYS A 271 17.80 2.06 -4.14
C LYS A 271 18.61 1.82 -2.86
N LYS A 272 19.72 2.55 -2.66
CA LYS A 272 20.55 2.43 -1.46
C LYS A 272 19.75 2.73 -0.19
N LYS A 273 18.91 3.78 -0.20
CA LYS A 273 18.06 4.13 0.95
C LYS A 273 17.05 3.04 1.27
N ALA A 274 16.37 2.49 0.26
CA ALA A 274 15.41 1.40 0.44
C ALA A 274 16.09 0.11 0.93
N LEU A 275 17.28 -0.22 0.46
CA LEU A 275 18.06 -1.36 0.96
C LEU A 275 18.55 -1.12 2.39
N LYS A 276 19.02 0.10 2.71
CA LYS A 276 19.37 0.47 4.08
C LYS A 276 18.18 0.30 5.03
N PHE A 277 16.99 0.70 4.62
CA PHE A 277 15.75 0.48 5.39
C PHE A 277 15.53 -1.01 5.72
N ILE A 278 15.71 -1.93 4.76
CA ILE A 278 15.65 -3.38 5.06
C ILE A 278 16.73 -3.76 6.08
N PHE A 279 17.96 -3.35 5.84
CA PHE A 279 19.10 -3.72 6.66
C PHE A 279 18.91 -3.29 8.13
N ASP A 280 18.49 -2.05 8.35
CA ASP A 280 18.28 -1.49 9.69
C ASP A 280 17.12 -2.21 10.41
N ASN A 281 16.01 -2.48 9.71
CA ASN A 281 14.87 -3.17 10.29
C ASN A 281 15.15 -4.65 10.59
N VAL A 282 15.96 -5.34 9.78
CA VAL A 282 16.39 -6.71 10.11
C VAL A 282 17.25 -6.75 11.37
N LYS A 283 18.11 -5.73 11.61
CA LYS A 283 18.82 -5.60 12.88
C LYS A 283 17.87 -5.40 14.06
N LEU A 284 16.84 -4.56 13.91
CA LEU A 284 15.83 -4.37 14.95
C LEU A 284 15.06 -5.66 15.23
N MET A 285 14.67 -6.41 14.21
CA MET A 285 14.06 -7.73 14.37
C MET A 285 14.94 -8.67 15.19
N PHE A 286 16.21 -8.74 14.88
CA PHE A 286 17.16 -9.58 15.63
C PHE A 286 17.22 -9.19 17.10
N ASN A 287 17.23 -7.89 17.42
CA ASN A 287 17.20 -7.41 18.79
C ASN A 287 15.89 -7.76 19.50
N ILE A 288 14.76 -7.65 18.82
CA ILE A 288 13.45 -8.04 19.38
C ILE A 288 13.41 -9.55 19.64
N ASP A 289 13.90 -10.38 18.71
CA ASP A 289 13.97 -11.84 18.86
C ASP A 289 14.75 -12.28 20.12
N ARG A 290 15.79 -11.51 20.52
CA ARG A 290 16.57 -11.79 21.75
C ARG A 290 15.82 -11.52 23.05
N VAL A 291 14.78 -10.69 23.02
CA VAL A 291 14.01 -10.25 24.19
C VAL A 291 12.53 -10.62 24.12
N LYS A 292 12.08 -11.28 23.06
CA LYS A 292 10.65 -11.56 22.78
C LYS A 292 9.96 -12.39 23.87
N ASP A 293 10.72 -13.30 24.50
CA ASP A 293 10.22 -14.21 25.56
C ASP A 293 10.29 -13.55 26.95
N LYS A 294 10.77 -12.32 27.04
CA LYS A 294 10.84 -11.50 28.24
C LYS A 294 9.62 -10.61 28.35
N ASN A 295 9.62 -9.75 29.36
CA ASN A 295 8.55 -8.77 29.55
C ASN A 295 8.39 -7.87 28.30
N THR A 296 7.17 -7.81 27.75
CA THR A 296 6.82 -6.98 26.58
C THR A 296 7.16 -5.49 26.79
N ASN A 297 7.20 -5.03 28.05
CA ASN A 297 7.57 -3.66 28.38
C ASN A 297 9.03 -3.31 28.05
N LEU A 298 9.90 -4.32 27.87
CA LEU A 298 11.28 -4.12 27.42
C LEU A 298 11.37 -3.78 25.92
N ILE A 299 10.28 -3.97 25.16
CA ILE A 299 10.23 -3.64 23.74
C ILE A 299 9.69 -2.21 23.58
N PRO A 300 10.42 -1.30 22.91
CA PRO A 300 9.99 0.08 22.74
C PRO A 300 8.62 0.20 22.06
N CYS A 301 7.83 1.15 22.52
CA CYS A 301 6.56 1.54 21.92
C CYS A 301 6.65 3.01 21.51
N ASN A 302 6.46 3.29 20.22
CA ASN A 302 6.37 4.66 19.73
C ASN A 302 4.94 5.17 19.94
N TYR A 303 4.66 5.69 21.15
CA TYR A 303 3.33 6.17 21.46
C TYR A 303 2.98 7.41 20.63
N ASN A 304 1.90 7.29 19.86
CA ASN A 304 1.22 8.41 19.21
C ASN A 304 -0.26 8.32 19.57
N GLU A 305 -0.78 9.32 20.26
CA GLU A 305 -2.13 9.29 20.82
C GLU A 305 -3.21 9.00 19.78
N PHE A 306 -3.18 9.70 18.65
CA PHE A 306 -4.15 9.51 17.57
C PHE A 306 -4.06 8.10 16.98
N PHE A 307 -2.85 7.66 16.64
CA PHE A 307 -2.63 6.34 16.05
C PHE A 307 -2.99 5.23 17.02
N CYS A 308 -2.48 5.30 18.25
CA CYS A 308 -2.69 4.26 19.25
C CYS A 308 -4.17 4.09 19.59
N LYS A 309 -4.88 5.20 19.83
CA LYS A 309 -6.29 5.16 20.24
C LYS A 309 -7.27 4.82 19.11
N ASN A 310 -6.96 5.20 17.87
CA ASN A 310 -7.94 5.13 16.77
C ASN A 310 -7.60 4.12 15.68
N LEU A 311 -6.32 3.74 15.54
CA LEU A 311 -5.87 2.91 14.44
C LEU A 311 -5.11 1.65 14.87
N CYS A 312 -4.60 1.60 16.10
CA CYS A 312 -3.87 0.44 16.59
C CYS A 312 -4.82 -0.59 17.19
N SER A 313 -4.91 -1.76 16.59
CA SER A 313 -5.73 -2.88 17.06
C SER A 313 -5.32 -3.40 18.44
N PHE A 314 -4.10 -3.10 18.88
CA PHE A 314 -3.53 -3.60 20.14
C PHE A 314 -3.57 -2.59 21.29
N TYR A 315 -4.24 -1.47 21.12
CA TYR A 315 -4.26 -0.40 22.12
C TYR A 315 -4.68 -0.89 23.51
N ASN A 316 -5.70 -1.76 23.58
CA ASN A 316 -6.25 -2.24 24.84
C ASN A 316 -5.34 -3.22 25.58
N ILE A 317 -4.45 -3.92 24.87
CA ILE A 317 -3.52 -4.89 25.46
C ILE A 317 -2.09 -4.35 25.56
N CYS A 318 -1.82 -3.23 24.88
CA CYS A 318 -0.54 -2.55 24.95
C CYS A 318 -0.47 -1.71 26.22
N ASN A 319 0.02 -2.30 27.33
CA ASN A 319 0.23 -1.60 28.61
C ASN A 319 1.27 -0.49 28.45
N VAL A 320 0.95 0.56 27.71
CA VAL A 320 1.69 1.81 27.74
C VAL A 320 1.21 2.52 28.99
N SER A 321 2.09 2.73 29.96
CA SER A 321 1.79 3.55 31.14
C SER A 321 1.17 4.87 30.66
N ARG A 322 -0.08 5.02 31.00
CA ARG A 322 -0.88 6.24 30.76
C ARG A 322 -0.39 7.36 31.62
#